data_90748c368a25c61250b1a4481e4723bf
#
_entry.id   90748c368a25c61250b1a4481e4723bf
#
_cell.length_a   1.000
_cell.length_b   1.000
_cell.length_c   1.000
_cell.angle_alpha   90.00
_cell.angle_beta   90.00
_cell.angle_gamma   90.00
#
_symmetry.space_group_name_H-M   'P 1'
#
loop_
_entity.id
_entity.type
_entity.pdbx_description
1 polymer ?
#
loop_
_entity_poly.entity_id
_entity_poly.type
_entity_poly.pdbx_seq_one_letter_code
_entity_poly.pdbx_strand_id
1 'polypeptide(L)'
;MIKKSNKYNYIRGKQLTDPGSGTRVYDIDNYRLPSVTTILGATKNQDFIKKWKAKVGEQEAERIKNHSSNRGTCMHKFLEHYVLGTGCVDLTRIGQEARPMADKIIEIGLAPVDEYYGSVVNVSLPCLFLGSQN
;
A
#
# COMPACT_ATOMS: atom_id res chain seq x y z
N MET A 1 8.03 6.59 -21.95
CA MET A 1 6.69 6.56 -21.32
C MET A 1 6.20 5.12 -21.31
N ILE A 2 5.83 4.59 -20.16
CA ILE A 2 5.35 3.21 -20.04
C ILE A 2 3.93 3.13 -20.64
N LYS A 3 3.68 2.15 -21.51
CA LYS A 3 2.42 2.01 -22.23
C LYS A 3 1.37 1.31 -21.38
N LYS A 4 0.15 1.85 -21.32
CA LYS A 4 -0.97 1.19 -20.65
C LYS A 4 -1.55 0.11 -21.56
N SER A 5 -1.67 -1.12 -21.03
CA SER A 5 -2.39 -2.22 -21.66
C SER A 5 -3.84 -2.23 -21.22
N ASN A 6 -4.74 -2.50 -22.17
CA ASN A 6 -6.17 -2.72 -21.89
C ASN A 6 -6.55 -4.20 -21.90
N LYS A 7 -5.54 -5.09 -21.77
CA LYS A 7 -5.75 -6.55 -21.83
C LYS A 7 -6.62 -7.06 -20.68
N TYR A 8 -6.54 -6.44 -19.52
CA TYR A 8 -7.30 -6.83 -18.33
C TYR A 8 -8.14 -5.66 -17.82
N ASN A 9 -9.38 -5.96 -17.44
CA ASN A 9 -10.25 -5.00 -16.77
C ASN A 9 -10.24 -5.24 -15.27
N TYR A 10 -9.46 -4.45 -14.53
CA TYR A 10 -9.37 -4.57 -13.07
C TYR A 10 -10.47 -3.77 -12.40
N ILE A 11 -11.23 -4.44 -11.54
CA ILE A 11 -12.25 -3.81 -10.72
C ILE A 11 -11.56 -3.22 -9.48
N ARG A 12 -11.82 -1.94 -9.21
CA ARG A 12 -11.29 -1.27 -8.02
C ARG A 12 -12.29 -1.46 -6.87
N GLY A 13 -11.93 -2.27 -5.88
CA GLY A 13 -12.73 -2.47 -4.68
C GLY A 13 -12.80 -1.20 -3.81
N LYS A 14 -13.92 -1.00 -3.12
CA LYS A 14 -14.09 0.12 -2.20
C LYS A 14 -13.40 -0.18 -0.87
N GLN A 15 -12.46 0.67 -0.48
CA GLN A 15 -11.82 0.59 0.83
C GLN A 15 -12.72 1.20 1.89
N LEU A 16 -12.95 0.47 2.97
CA LEU A 16 -13.75 0.88 4.13
C LEU A 16 -12.95 0.65 5.42
N THR A 17 -13.40 1.29 6.50
CA THR A 17 -12.94 0.98 7.85
C THR A 17 -14.05 0.24 8.55
N ASP A 18 -13.76 -0.94 9.08
CA ASP A 18 -14.73 -1.72 9.85
C ASP A 18 -15.03 -1.00 11.16
N PRO A 19 -16.32 -0.67 11.45
CA PRO A 19 -16.67 0.13 12.62
C PRO A 19 -16.37 -0.58 13.96
N GLY A 20 -16.41 -1.91 13.98
CA GLY A 20 -16.19 -2.70 15.18
C GLY A 20 -14.72 -2.87 15.56
N SER A 21 -13.89 -3.15 14.57
CA SER A 21 -12.46 -3.44 14.78
C SER A 21 -11.53 -2.25 14.44
N GLY A 22 -12.03 -1.23 13.76
CA GLY A 22 -11.22 -0.13 13.23
C GLY A 22 -10.23 -0.57 12.13
N THR A 23 -10.34 -1.81 11.65
CA THR A 23 -9.42 -2.36 10.65
C THR A 23 -9.87 -2.03 9.22
N ARG A 24 -8.90 -2.06 8.31
CA ARG A 24 -9.17 -1.84 6.90
C ARG A 24 -9.81 -3.07 6.27
N VAL A 25 -10.96 -2.88 5.61
CA VAL A 25 -11.65 -3.90 4.81
C VAL A 25 -11.91 -3.38 3.41
N TYR A 26 -12.05 -4.30 2.47
CA TYR A 26 -12.37 -4.00 1.09
C TYR A 26 -13.71 -4.63 0.72
N ASP A 27 -14.57 -3.83 0.10
CA ASP A 27 -15.83 -4.30 -0.46
C ASP A 27 -15.61 -4.60 -1.95
N ILE A 28 -15.66 -5.89 -2.31
CA ILE A 28 -15.41 -6.39 -3.66
C ILE A 28 -16.49 -7.42 -3.96
N ASP A 29 -17.32 -7.18 -4.96
CA ASP A 29 -18.38 -8.10 -5.43
C ASP A 29 -19.28 -8.62 -4.29
N ASN A 30 -19.71 -7.73 -3.39
CA ASN A 30 -20.51 -8.03 -2.19
C ASN A 30 -19.78 -8.82 -1.09
N TYR A 31 -18.46 -9.01 -1.19
CA TYR A 31 -17.66 -9.60 -0.13
C TYR A 31 -16.90 -8.51 0.63
N ARG A 32 -17.00 -8.56 1.97
CA ARG A 32 -16.14 -7.76 2.86
C ARG A 32 -14.89 -8.55 3.21
N LEU A 33 -13.79 -8.18 2.59
CA LEU A 33 -12.51 -8.86 2.75
C LEU A 33 -11.54 -8.03 3.60
N PRO A 34 -10.88 -8.63 4.61
CA PRO A 34 -9.83 -7.93 5.35
C PRO A 34 -8.62 -7.68 4.43
N SER A 35 -7.85 -6.63 4.74
CA SER A 35 -6.61 -6.40 4.00
C SER A 35 -5.56 -7.48 4.33
N VAL A 36 -4.68 -7.78 3.37
CA VAL A 36 -3.55 -8.71 3.60
C VAL A 36 -2.71 -8.27 4.79
N THR A 37 -2.51 -6.97 4.98
CA THR A 37 -1.77 -6.44 6.13
C THR A 37 -2.49 -6.67 7.45
N THR A 38 -3.83 -6.67 7.47
CA THR A 38 -4.63 -7.04 8.65
C THR A 38 -4.41 -8.50 9.01
N ILE A 39 -4.48 -9.40 8.04
CA ILE A 39 -4.26 -10.84 8.23
C ILE A 39 -2.82 -11.10 8.72
N LEU A 40 -1.84 -10.53 8.04
CA LEU A 40 -0.43 -10.67 8.43
C LEU A 40 -0.15 -10.10 9.82
N GLY A 41 -0.81 -8.99 10.19
CA GLY A 41 -0.70 -8.40 11.52
C GLY A 41 -1.22 -9.33 12.63
N ALA A 42 -2.31 -10.07 12.36
CA ALA A 42 -2.90 -11.01 13.29
C ALA A 42 -2.07 -12.31 13.43
N THR A 43 -1.35 -12.72 12.39
CA THR A 43 -0.60 -13.98 12.36
C THR A 43 0.88 -13.85 12.68
N LYS A 44 1.47 -12.65 12.57
CA LYS A 44 2.88 -12.39 12.86
C LYS A 44 3.17 -12.34 14.35
N ASN A 45 4.29 -12.96 14.75
CA ASN A 45 4.88 -12.71 16.06
C ASN A 45 5.32 -11.24 16.14
N GLN A 46 4.75 -10.51 17.11
CA GLN A 46 4.98 -9.07 17.31
C GLN A 46 6.05 -8.77 18.38
N ASP A 47 6.74 -9.77 18.90
CA ASP A 47 7.70 -9.60 20.00
C ASP A 47 8.84 -8.65 19.64
N PHE A 48 9.31 -8.70 18.38
CA PHE A 48 10.33 -7.78 17.90
C PHE A 48 9.85 -6.32 17.97
N ILE A 49 8.63 -6.06 17.51
CA ILE A 49 8.04 -4.71 17.53
C ILE A 49 7.81 -4.25 18.96
N LYS A 50 7.33 -5.13 19.84
CA LYS A 50 7.15 -4.82 21.27
C LYS A 50 8.48 -4.44 21.95
N LYS A 51 9.54 -5.23 21.72
CA LYS A 51 10.89 -4.95 22.22
C LYS A 51 11.45 -3.64 21.68
N TRP A 52 11.26 -3.37 20.39
CA TRP A 52 11.69 -2.11 19.79
C TRP A 52 10.94 -0.91 20.38
N LYS A 53 9.61 -0.98 20.52
CA LYS A 53 8.80 0.08 21.16
C LYS A 53 9.21 0.33 22.60
N ALA A 54 9.48 -0.73 23.37
CA ALA A 54 9.98 -0.60 24.74
C ALA A 54 11.34 0.12 24.80
N LYS A 55 12.20 -0.06 23.79
CA LYS A 55 13.51 0.58 23.70
C LYS A 55 13.45 2.06 23.33
N VAL A 56 12.61 2.42 22.35
CA VAL A 56 12.55 3.81 21.84
C VAL A 56 11.50 4.68 22.53
N GLY A 57 10.55 4.06 23.24
CA GLY A 57 9.39 4.72 23.83
C GLY A 57 8.19 4.78 22.86
N GLU A 58 6.98 4.74 23.42
CA GLU A 58 5.74 4.65 22.63
C GLU A 58 5.52 5.88 21.74
N GLN A 59 5.77 7.07 22.28
CA GLN A 59 5.63 8.33 21.54
C GLN A 59 6.55 8.40 20.32
N GLU A 60 7.83 8.05 20.51
CA GLU A 60 8.82 8.08 19.45
C GLU A 60 8.55 6.97 18.42
N ALA A 61 8.13 5.79 18.86
CA ALA A 61 7.73 4.70 17.97
C ALA A 61 6.56 5.11 17.07
N GLU A 62 5.55 5.79 17.62
CA GLU A 62 4.41 6.27 16.82
C GLU A 62 4.83 7.40 15.86
N ARG A 63 5.70 8.31 16.28
CA ARG A 63 6.28 9.35 15.43
C ARG A 63 7.01 8.75 14.22
N ILE A 64 7.89 7.77 14.46
CA ILE A 64 8.65 7.08 13.40
C ILE A 64 7.71 6.35 12.45
N LYS A 65 6.71 5.63 12.98
CA LYS A 65 5.71 4.92 12.20
C LYS A 65 4.94 5.87 11.27
N ASN A 66 4.43 6.97 11.82
CA ASN A 66 3.65 7.94 11.05
C ASN A 66 4.50 8.64 9.97
N HIS A 67 5.73 9.04 10.32
CA HIS A 67 6.65 9.63 9.36
C HIS A 67 6.96 8.67 8.20
N SER A 68 7.29 7.40 8.52
CA SER A 68 7.60 6.38 7.52
C SER A 68 6.41 6.05 6.63
N SER A 69 5.20 5.97 7.21
CA SER A 69 3.96 5.74 6.48
C SER A 69 3.65 6.88 5.50
N ASN A 70 3.75 8.12 5.97
CA ASN A 70 3.48 9.30 5.13
C ASN A 70 4.50 9.42 3.99
N ARG A 71 5.79 9.19 4.28
CA ARG A 71 6.84 9.17 3.26
C ARG A 71 6.62 8.07 2.23
N GLY A 72 6.23 6.86 2.67
CA GLY A 72 5.89 5.76 1.77
C GLY A 72 4.70 6.09 0.88
N THR A 73 3.63 6.68 1.45
CA THR A 73 2.46 7.10 0.68
C THR A 73 2.83 8.15 -0.37
N CYS A 74 3.66 9.12 -0.03
CA CYS A 74 4.14 10.14 -0.96
C CYS A 74 4.99 9.53 -2.09
N MET A 75 5.89 8.60 -1.76
CA MET A 75 6.69 7.87 -2.73
C MET A 75 5.82 7.10 -3.72
N HIS A 76 4.82 6.35 -3.23
CA HIS A 76 3.87 5.64 -4.09
C HIS A 76 3.10 6.58 -5.03
N LYS A 77 2.72 7.76 -4.55
CA LYS A 77 2.06 8.77 -5.37
C LYS A 77 2.96 9.25 -6.52
N PHE A 78 4.25 9.50 -6.27
CA PHE A 78 5.20 9.83 -7.34
C PHE A 78 5.32 8.73 -8.39
N LEU A 79 5.40 7.46 -7.95
CA LEU A 79 5.48 6.31 -8.85
C LEU A 79 4.20 6.16 -9.68
N GLU A 80 3.03 6.29 -9.07
CA GLU A 80 1.75 6.22 -9.76
C GLU A 80 1.66 7.30 -10.85
N HIS A 81 1.97 8.55 -10.51
CA HIS A 81 1.97 9.65 -11.48
C HIS A 81 2.98 9.45 -12.61
N TYR A 82 4.16 8.88 -12.31
CA TYR A 82 5.14 8.54 -13.33
C TYR A 82 4.58 7.51 -14.33
N VAL A 83 4.01 6.42 -13.82
CA VAL A 83 3.42 5.35 -14.65
C VAL A 83 2.25 5.87 -15.47
N LEU A 84 1.41 6.76 -14.90
CA LEU A 84 0.28 7.38 -15.60
C LEU A 84 0.70 8.50 -16.56
N GLY A 85 1.94 8.97 -16.51
CA GLY A 85 2.41 10.06 -17.35
C GLY A 85 1.84 11.44 -16.97
N THR A 86 1.37 11.62 -15.73
CA THR A 86 0.65 12.84 -15.30
C THR A 86 1.51 13.81 -14.50
N GLY A 87 2.71 13.46 -14.13
CA GLY A 87 3.57 14.31 -13.30
C GLY A 87 3.01 14.56 -11.89
N CYS A 88 3.89 14.74 -10.92
CA CYS A 88 3.52 15.10 -9.55
C CYS A 88 4.63 15.92 -8.91
N VAL A 89 4.24 17.01 -8.24
CA VAL A 89 5.16 17.86 -7.45
C VAL A 89 4.64 17.91 -6.02
N ASP A 90 5.51 17.65 -5.07
CA ASP A 90 5.25 17.79 -3.64
C ASP A 90 6.46 18.46 -2.99
N LEU A 91 6.31 19.73 -2.63
CA LEU A 91 7.35 20.56 -2.03
C LEU A 91 7.40 20.47 -0.50
N THR A 92 6.55 19.67 0.11
CA THR A 92 6.60 19.41 1.54
C THR A 92 7.91 18.70 1.92
N ARG A 93 8.31 18.79 3.18
CA ARG A 93 9.48 18.06 3.68
C ARG A 93 9.39 16.56 3.39
N ILE A 94 8.20 15.96 3.57
CA ILE A 94 7.96 14.54 3.28
C ILE A 94 8.10 14.27 1.77
N GLY A 95 7.59 15.16 0.92
CA GLY A 95 7.75 15.07 -0.52
C GLY A 95 9.20 15.10 -0.96
N GLN A 96 9.99 16.00 -0.39
CA GLN A 96 11.43 16.11 -0.65
C GLN A 96 12.22 14.87 -0.19
N GLU A 97 11.83 14.23 0.92
CA GLU A 97 12.43 12.98 1.38
C GLU A 97 11.99 11.77 0.52
N ALA A 98 10.75 11.75 0.04
CA ALA A 98 10.19 10.65 -0.75
C ALA A 98 10.65 10.67 -2.22
N ARG A 99 10.92 11.85 -2.78
CA ARG A 99 11.25 12.01 -4.19
C ARG A 99 12.49 11.22 -4.62
N PRO A 100 13.65 11.30 -3.95
CA PRO A 100 14.82 10.51 -4.31
C PRO A 100 14.59 9.00 -4.27
N MET A 101 13.72 8.52 -3.35
CA MET A 101 13.34 7.11 -3.28
C MET A 101 12.55 6.68 -4.51
N ALA A 102 11.57 7.49 -4.94
CA ALA A 102 10.80 7.25 -6.15
C ALA A 102 11.69 7.29 -7.40
N ASP A 103 12.55 8.29 -7.50
CA ASP A 103 13.45 8.45 -8.65
C ASP A 103 14.38 7.24 -8.80
N LYS A 104 14.86 6.67 -7.69
CA LYS A 104 15.70 5.46 -7.72
C LYS A 104 14.93 4.23 -8.19
N ILE A 105 13.68 4.08 -7.77
CA ILE A 105 12.80 3.00 -8.26
C ILE A 105 12.48 3.19 -9.74
N ILE A 106 12.25 4.41 -10.19
CA ILE A 106 11.99 4.73 -11.59
C ILE A 106 13.22 4.38 -12.43
N GLU A 107 14.40 4.83 -12.00
CA GLU A 107 15.66 4.64 -12.72
C GLU A 107 16.03 3.17 -12.90
N ILE A 108 15.87 2.36 -11.84
CA ILE A 108 16.33 0.96 -11.83
C ILE A 108 15.16 -0.01 -12.03
N GLY A 109 14.07 0.18 -11.29
CA GLY A 109 12.96 -0.79 -11.25
C GLY A 109 12.01 -0.68 -12.43
N LEU A 110 11.73 0.55 -12.90
CA LEU A 110 10.81 0.78 -14.00
C LEU A 110 11.50 0.93 -15.36
N ALA A 111 12.84 1.05 -15.40
CA ALA A 111 13.57 1.16 -16.67
C ALA A 111 13.28 0.01 -17.66
N PRO A 112 13.21 -1.27 -17.24
CA PRO A 112 12.91 -2.38 -18.15
C PRO A 112 11.40 -2.57 -18.41
N VAL A 113 10.51 -1.72 -17.89
CA VAL A 113 9.06 -1.88 -18.02
C VAL A 113 8.54 -1.13 -19.23
N ASP A 114 8.09 -1.85 -20.23
CA ASP A 114 7.53 -1.29 -21.47
C ASP A 114 6.02 -1.06 -21.39
N GLU A 115 5.31 -1.95 -20.66
CA GLU A 115 3.86 -1.97 -20.58
C GLU A 115 3.39 -2.24 -19.14
N TYR A 116 2.28 -1.61 -18.72
CA TYR A 116 1.63 -1.90 -17.46
C TYR A 116 0.14 -2.24 -17.67
N TYR A 117 -0.38 -3.15 -16.86
CA TYR A 117 -1.76 -3.63 -16.94
C TYR A 117 -2.71 -2.89 -16.00
N GLY A 118 -2.21 -2.37 -14.91
CA GLY A 118 -2.97 -1.59 -13.95
C GLY A 118 -2.09 -0.93 -12.91
N SER A 119 -2.51 0.23 -12.42
CA SER A 119 -1.90 0.96 -11.32
C SER A 119 -2.86 0.94 -10.15
N VAL A 120 -2.37 0.58 -8.96
CA VAL A 120 -3.16 0.53 -7.72
C VAL A 120 -4.43 -0.35 -7.87
N VAL A 121 -4.25 -1.57 -8.36
CA VAL A 121 -5.34 -2.55 -8.52
C VAL A 121 -5.52 -3.41 -7.27
N ASN A 122 -6.76 -3.78 -6.99
CA ASN A 122 -7.07 -4.74 -5.94
C ASN A 122 -6.96 -6.17 -6.47
N VAL A 123 -6.31 -7.04 -5.71
CA VAL A 123 -6.27 -8.48 -5.95
C VAL A 123 -6.94 -9.17 -4.77
N SER A 124 -7.94 -10.00 -5.05
CA SER A 124 -8.70 -10.74 -4.04
C SER A 124 -8.73 -12.23 -4.36
N LEU A 125 -8.74 -13.06 -3.31
CA LEU A 125 -8.89 -14.50 -3.40
C LEU A 125 -10.11 -14.93 -2.57
N PRO A 126 -11.33 -14.82 -3.09
CA PRO A 126 -12.57 -15.11 -2.35
C PRO A 126 -12.63 -16.55 -1.82
N CYS A 127 -12.05 -17.51 -2.52
CA CYS A 127 -12.06 -18.92 -2.17
C CYS A 127 -11.30 -19.27 -0.88
N LEU A 128 -10.40 -18.43 -0.40
CA LEU A 128 -9.71 -18.64 0.89
C LEU A 128 -10.63 -18.40 2.11
N PHE A 129 -11.77 -17.76 1.93
CA PHE A 129 -12.69 -17.38 3.00
C PHE A 129 -13.98 -18.22 3.05
N LEU A 130 -14.18 -19.13 2.08
CA LEU A 130 -15.33 -20.03 2.05
C LEU A 130 -15.15 -21.31 2.86
N GLY A 131 -14.02 -21.49 3.53
CA GLY A 131 -13.66 -22.71 4.27
C GLY A 131 -14.08 -22.76 5.73
N SER A 132 -14.95 -21.88 6.22
CA SER A 132 -15.39 -21.90 7.63
C SER A 132 -16.87 -21.52 7.75
N GLN A 133 -17.71 -22.29 7.10
CA GLN A 133 -19.13 -22.41 7.42
C GLN A 133 -19.39 -23.92 7.64
N ASN A 134 -19.06 -24.43 8.83
CA ASN A 134 -19.66 -25.62 9.45
C ASN A 134 -19.78 -25.35 10.95
#